data_0e294c56f4eadab265ed260607b3b100
#
_entry.id   0e294c56f4eadab265ed260607b3b100
#
_cell.length_a   1.000
_cell.length_b   1.000
_cell.length_c   1.000
_cell.angle_alpha   90.00
_cell.angle_beta   90.00
_cell.angle_gamma   90.00
#
_symmetry.space_group_name_H-M   'P 1'
#
loop_
_entity.id
_entity.type
_entity.pdbx_description
1 polymer ?
#
loop_
_entity_poly.entity_id
_entity_poly.type
_entity_poly.pdbx_seq_one_letter_code
_entity_poly.pdbx_strand_id
1 'polypeptide(L)'
;AKSLMIPVYLFIVSTLFLLGFGFFQILTGHMPYAATAHLGQPITGVSLILILRAFTSGSASLTGVEAISNAVPFFKKPKAKNAASTLFIMSSILGAMFAGITFLNWWTGITPHAGVTILSQMAREILGQSWIGSILFYVFQFSTAMILAVAANTGFSAFPMLSFNMAKNKYMPHMYLEK
;
A
#
# COMPACT_ATOMS: atom_id res chain seq x y z
N ALA A 1 -0.89 -9.53 19.49
CA ALA A 1 -1.14 -9.89 18.07
C ALA A 1 -2.53 -9.47 17.58
N LYS A 2 -3.62 -9.70 18.30
CA LYS A 2 -4.99 -9.35 17.85
C LYS A 2 -5.20 -7.83 17.71
N SER A 3 -4.54 -7.01 18.51
CA SER A 3 -4.66 -5.54 18.49
C SER A 3 -4.13 -4.93 17.17
N LEU A 4 -3.11 -5.53 16.55
CA LEU A 4 -2.54 -5.05 15.29
C LEU A 4 -3.40 -5.39 14.05
N MET A 5 -4.40 -6.26 14.20
CA MET A 5 -5.32 -6.59 13.10
C MET A 5 -6.33 -5.48 12.85
N ILE A 6 -6.72 -4.73 13.89
CA ILE A 6 -7.71 -3.66 13.80
C ILE A 6 -7.30 -2.58 12.79
N PRO A 7 -6.08 -1.98 12.88
CA PRO A 7 -5.61 -1.02 11.88
C PRO A 7 -5.59 -1.56 10.46
N VAL A 8 -5.19 -2.83 10.28
CA VAL A 8 -5.12 -3.47 8.97
C VAL A 8 -6.50 -3.59 8.34
N TYR A 9 -7.48 -4.12 9.08
CA TYR A 9 -8.85 -4.22 8.57
C TYR A 9 -9.48 -2.86 8.32
N LEU A 10 -9.26 -1.89 9.23
CA LEU A 10 -9.76 -0.53 9.07
C LEU A 10 -9.23 0.10 7.78
N PHE A 11 -7.93 -0.06 7.50
CA PHE A 11 -7.32 0.45 6.29
C PHE A 11 -7.85 -0.23 5.02
N ILE A 12 -7.95 -1.57 5.01
CA ILE A 12 -8.48 -2.32 3.87
C ILE A 12 -9.92 -1.90 3.58
N VAL A 13 -10.78 -1.88 4.60
CA VAL A 13 -12.20 -1.52 4.44
C VAL A 13 -12.36 -0.09 3.98
N SER A 14 -11.65 0.86 4.59
CA SER A 14 -11.73 2.28 4.21
C SER A 14 -11.20 2.53 2.80
N THR A 15 -10.14 1.82 2.37
CA THR A 15 -9.62 1.93 1.01
C THR A 15 -10.57 1.30 -0.01
N LEU A 16 -11.10 0.10 0.26
CA LEU A 16 -12.08 -0.52 -0.63
C LEU A 16 -13.36 0.31 -0.74
N PHE A 17 -13.80 0.91 0.36
CA PHE A 17 -14.92 1.86 0.35
C PHE A 17 -14.61 3.08 -0.53
N LEU A 18 -13.43 3.69 -0.38
CA LEU A 18 -13.00 4.82 -1.19
C LEU A 18 -12.98 4.47 -2.68
N LEU A 19 -12.42 3.30 -3.03
CA LEU A 19 -12.38 2.81 -4.42
C LEU A 19 -13.78 2.56 -4.96
N GLY A 20 -14.62 1.85 -4.21
CA GLY A 20 -16.00 1.57 -4.62
C GLY A 20 -16.83 2.84 -4.81
N PHE A 21 -16.68 3.81 -3.91
CA PHE A 21 -17.37 5.10 -4.02
C PHE A 21 -16.84 5.93 -5.19
N GLY A 22 -15.52 5.93 -5.43
CA GLY A 22 -14.93 6.58 -6.61
C GLY A 22 -15.45 5.97 -7.93
N PHE A 23 -15.47 4.64 -8.03
CA PHE A 23 -16.06 3.95 -9.19
C PHE A 23 -17.54 4.26 -9.36
N PHE A 24 -18.29 4.29 -8.28
CA PHE A 24 -19.72 4.68 -8.32
C PHE A 24 -19.91 6.09 -8.87
N GLN A 25 -19.10 7.06 -8.44
CA GLN A 25 -19.16 8.43 -8.95
C GLN A 25 -18.82 8.53 -10.44
N ILE A 26 -17.86 7.72 -10.91
CA ILE A 26 -17.53 7.63 -12.35
C ILE A 26 -18.74 7.11 -13.14
N LEU A 27 -19.36 6.01 -12.68
CA LEU A 27 -20.50 5.39 -13.36
C LEU A 27 -21.75 6.30 -13.38
N THR A 28 -21.93 7.12 -12.34
CA THR A 28 -23.06 8.06 -12.24
C THR A 28 -22.78 9.41 -12.93
N GLY A 29 -21.59 9.58 -13.51
CA GLY A 29 -21.20 10.82 -14.20
C GLY A 29 -20.92 12.01 -13.28
N HIS A 30 -20.83 11.79 -11.96
CA HIS A 30 -20.52 12.84 -11.00
C HIS A 30 -19.04 13.20 -10.95
N MET A 31 -18.17 12.34 -11.50
CA MET A 31 -16.73 12.57 -11.57
C MET A 31 -16.30 12.58 -13.06
N PRO A 32 -16.15 13.77 -13.67
CA PRO A 32 -15.74 13.88 -15.06
C PRO A 32 -14.30 13.40 -15.24
N TYR A 33 -14.00 12.91 -16.44
CA TYR A 33 -12.63 12.52 -16.78
C TYR A 33 -11.73 13.75 -16.90
N ALA A 34 -10.79 13.90 -15.99
CA ALA A 34 -9.92 15.07 -15.87
C ALA A 34 -8.46 14.81 -16.26
N ALA A 35 -8.10 13.58 -16.66
CA ALA A 35 -6.69 13.22 -16.94
C ALA A 35 -6.02 14.07 -18.01
N THR A 36 -6.78 14.70 -18.92
CA THR A 36 -6.24 15.57 -19.96
C THR A 36 -6.11 17.04 -19.52
N ALA A 37 -6.76 17.45 -18.44
CA ALA A 37 -6.77 18.85 -18.00
C ALA A 37 -5.42 19.31 -17.43
N HIS A 38 -4.58 18.38 -17.01
CA HIS A 38 -3.28 18.64 -16.38
C HIS A 38 -2.05 18.35 -17.25
N LEU A 39 -2.25 17.95 -18.52
CA LEU A 39 -1.17 17.74 -19.48
C LEU A 39 -0.63 19.06 -20.08
N GLY A 40 -0.67 20.14 -19.33
CA GLY A 40 -0.21 21.46 -19.77
C GLY A 40 1.30 21.63 -19.97
N GLN A 41 2.10 20.61 -19.70
CA GLN A 41 3.53 20.60 -20.01
C GLN A 41 3.83 19.34 -20.84
N PRO A 42 4.53 19.45 -22.00
CA PRO A 42 5.00 18.27 -22.70
C PRO A 42 5.88 17.48 -21.75
N ILE A 43 5.54 16.22 -21.52
CA ILE A 43 6.41 15.30 -20.78
C ILE A 43 7.71 15.23 -21.58
N THR A 44 8.73 15.96 -21.16
CA THR A 44 10.09 15.82 -21.66
C THR A 44 10.44 14.35 -21.52
N GLY A 45 10.74 13.69 -22.62
CA GLY A 45 10.77 12.26 -22.86
C GLY A 45 11.05 11.39 -21.62
N VAL A 46 10.30 10.31 -21.50
CA VAL A 46 10.45 9.35 -20.41
C VAL A 46 11.88 8.84 -20.40
N SER A 47 12.70 9.35 -19.48
CA SER A 47 14.09 8.92 -19.32
C SER A 47 14.14 7.49 -18.80
N LEU A 48 15.10 6.68 -19.28
CA LEU A 48 15.38 5.35 -18.73
C LEU A 48 15.57 5.40 -17.21
N ILE A 49 16.19 6.44 -16.68
CA ILE A 49 16.36 6.65 -15.23
C ILE A 49 15.01 6.79 -14.52
N LEU A 50 14.04 7.48 -15.11
CA LEU A 50 12.71 7.62 -14.55
C LEU A 50 11.98 6.27 -14.51
N ILE A 51 12.08 5.47 -15.56
CA ILE A 51 11.52 4.11 -15.61
C ILE A 51 12.16 3.24 -14.52
N LEU A 52 13.48 3.24 -14.42
CA LEU A 52 14.20 2.47 -13.40
C LEU A 52 13.81 2.91 -11.98
N ARG A 53 13.67 4.20 -11.75
CA ARG A 53 13.23 4.75 -10.46
C ARG A 53 11.80 4.32 -10.13
N ALA A 54 10.89 4.38 -11.09
CA ALA A 54 9.51 3.92 -10.92
C ALA A 54 9.45 2.41 -10.64
N PHE A 55 10.23 1.61 -11.37
CA PHE A 55 10.37 0.18 -11.15
C PHE A 55 10.89 -0.15 -9.74
N THR A 56 11.95 0.53 -9.30
CA THR A 56 12.53 0.33 -7.96
C THR A 56 11.52 0.68 -6.86
N SER A 57 10.79 1.80 -7.01
CA SER A 57 9.75 2.20 -6.06
C SER A 57 8.58 1.23 -6.04
N GLY A 58 8.16 0.71 -7.20
CA GLY A 58 7.11 -0.30 -7.32
C GLY A 58 7.51 -1.64 -6.71
N SER A 59 8.77 -2.04 -6.87
CA SER A 59 9.31 -3.29 -6.31
C SER A 59 9.29 -3.31 -4.78
N ALA A 60 9.36 -2.15 -4.12
CA ALA A 60 9.25 -2.05 -2.66
C ALA A 60 7.89 -2.55 -2.14
N SER A 61 6.83 -2.49 -2.95
CA SER A 61 5.50 -3.01 -2.57
C SER A 61 5.43 -4.54 -2.47
N LEU A 62 6.40 -5.25 -3.05
CA LEU A 62 6.46 -6.72 -3.04
C LEU A 62 7.13 -7.31 -1.77
N THR A 63 7.68 -6.48 -0.90
CA THR A 63 8.43 -6.94 0.30
C THR A 63 7.61 -7.79 1.28
N GLY A 64 6.27 -7.66 1.27
CA GLY A 64 5.39 -8.48 2.11
C GLY A 64 5.34 -9.98 1.75
N VAL A 65 5.71 -10.37 0.54
CA VAL A 65 5.71 -11.77 0.08
C VAL A 65 6.75 -12.60 0.83
N GLU A 66 7.91 -12.01 1.12
CA GLU A 66 8.99 -12.65 1.87
C GLU A 66 8.56 -13.05 3.29
N ALA A 67 7.77 -12.20 3.95
CA ALA A 67 7.28 -12.47 5.29
C ALA A 67 6.44 -13.75 5.36
N ILE A 68 5.61 -14.02 4.35
CA ILE A 68 4.82 -15.27 4.29
C ILE A 68 5.71 -16.46 4.02
N SER A 69 6.71 -16.35 3.14
CA SER A 69 7.67 -17.42 2.88
C SER A 69 8.38 -17.86 4.16
N ASN A 70 8.84 -16.91 4.96
CA ASN A 70 9.49 -17.18 6.24
C ASN A 70 8.52 -17.74 7.31
N ALA A 71 7.23 -17.46 7.18
CA ALA A 71 6.19 -17.92 8.12
C ALA A 71 5.64 -19.31 7.80
N VAL A 72 5.96 -19.92 6.65
CA VAL A 72 5.45 -21.26 6.25
C VAL A 72 5.55 -22.33 7.35
N PRO A 73 6.67 -22.43 8.11
CA PRO A 73 6.78 -23.43 9.19
C PRO A 73 5.70 -23.30 10.27
N PHE A 74 5.14 -22.12 10.48
CA PHE A 74 4.15 -21.83 11.53
C PHE A 74 2.69 -22.06 11.08
N PHE A 75 2.44 -22.35 9.80
CA PHE A 75 1.10 -22.64 9.33
C PHE A 75 0.61 -23.99 9.80
N LYS A 76 -0.72 -24.11 9.99
CA LYS A 76 -1.41 -25.39 10.23
C LYS A 76 -1.24 -26.33 9.03
N LYS A 77 -1.24 -27.63 9.29
CA LYS A 77 -1.18 -28.66 8.22
C LYS A 77 -2.49 -28.64 7.38
N PRO A 78 -2.41 -28.74 6.06
CA PRO A 78 -1.25 -28.83 5.18
C PRO A 78 -0.57 -27.45 4.98
N LYS A 79 0.65 -27.27 5.52
CA LYS A 79 1.33 -25.99 5.63
C LYS A 79 1.50 -25.25 4.30
N ALA A 80 1.99 -25.94 3.27
CA ALA A 80 2.25 -25.36 1.96
C ALA A 80 0.95 -24.85 1.30
N LYS A 81 -0.13 -25.62 1.35
CA LYS A 81 -1.43 -25.24 0.78
C LYS A 81 -2.02 -24.01 1.48
N ASN A 82 -1.96 -23.98 2.81
CA ASN A 82 -2.48 -22.86 3.60
C ASN A 82 -1.65 -21.58 3.40
N ALA A 83 -0.33 -21.71 3.32
CA ALA A 83 0.55 -20.58 3.01
C ALA A 83 0.29 -20.03 1.59
N ALA A 84 0.17 -20.91 0.59
CA ALA A 84 -0.14 -20.52 -0.79
C ALA A 84 -1.51 -19.82 -0.90
N SER A 85 -2.53 -20.34 -0.22
CA SER A 85 -3.86 -19.72 -0.19
C SER A 85 -3.82 -18.33 0.46
N THR A 86 -3.11 -18.19 1.57
CA THR A 86 -2.94 -16.89 2.26
C THR A 86 -2.22 -15.89 1.36
N LEU A 87 -1.15 -16.32 0.70
CA LEU A 87 -0.39 -15.49 -0.24
C LEU A 87 -1.26 -15.05 -1.41
N PHE A 88 -2.05 -15.95 -1.98
CA PHE A 88 -2.95 -15.64 -3.09
C PHE A 88 -4.00 -14.59 -2.69
N ILE A 89 -4.67 -14.78 -1.55
CA ILE A 89 -5.67 -13.82 -1.05
C ILE A 89 -5.03 -12.45 -0.80
N MET A 90 -3.88 -12.43 -0.12
CA MET A 90 -3.18 -11.17 0.18
C MET A 90 -2.75 -10.44 -1.09
N SER A 91 -2.15 -11.16 -2.04
CA SER A 91 -1.72 -10.59 -3.32
C SER A 91 -2.90 -10.09 -4.15
N SER A 92 -4.04 -10.79 -4.11
CA SER A 92 -5.26 -10.37 -4.82
C SER A 92 -5.83 -9.08 -4.24
N ILE A 93 -5.92 -8.98 -2.91
CA ILE A 93 -6.39 -7.76 -2.24
C ILE A 93 -5.45 -6.58 -2.56
N LEU A 94 -4.15 -6.79 -2.39
CA LEU A 94 -3.15 -5.76 -2.67
C LEU A 94 -3.18 -5.33 -4.14
N GLY A 95 -3.24 -6.29 -5.07
CA GLY A 95 -3.33 -6.03 -6.49
C GLY A 95 -4.59 -5.26 -6.88
N ALA A 96 -5.74 -5.62 -6.32
CA ALA A 96 -7.00 -4.92 -6.55
C ALA A 96 -6.97 -3.48 -6.01
N MET A 97 -6.43 -3.29 -4.80
CA MET A 97 -6.27 -1.95 -4.22
C MET A 97 -5.31 -1.10 -5.05
N PHE A 98 -4.16 -1.64 -5.44
CA PHE A 98 -3.18 -0.94 -6.26
C PHE A 98 -3.73 -0.57 -7.64
N ALA A 99 -4.37 -1.50 -8.33
CA ALA A 99 -4.99 -1.26 -9.63
C ALA A 99 -6.11 -0.21 -9.52
N GLY A 100 -6.95 -0.30 -8.50
CA GLY A 100 -8.03 0.65 -8.26
C GLY A 100 -7.51 2.08 -7.97
N ILE A 101 -6.52 2.22 -7.10
CA ILE A 101 -5.88 3.52 -6.80
C ILE A 101 -5.24 4.10 -8.06
N THR A 102 -4.50 3.28 -8.83
CA THR A 102 -3.84 3.72 -10.05
C THR A 102 -4.85 4.17 -11.09
N PHE A 103 -5.93 3.41 -11.27
CA PHE A 103 -7.00 3.76 -12.21
C PHE A 103 -7.69 5.07 -11.81
N LEU A 104 -8.10 5.23 -10.55
CA LEU A 104 -8.74 6.44 -10.08
C LEU A 104 -7.82 7.66 -10.17
N ASN A 105 -6.54 7.50 -9.83
CA ASN A 105 -5.56 8.57 -9.98
C ASN A 105 -5.39 9.00 -11.45
N TRP A 106 -5.35 8.01 -12.36
CA TRP A 106 -5.30 8.29 -13.79
C TRP A 106 -6.58 9.00 -14.27
N TRP A 107 -7.76 8.57 -13.80
CA TRP A 107 -9.04 9.18 -14.17
C TRP A 107 -9.18 10.61 -13.67
N THR A 108 -8.80 10.87 -12.43
CA THR A 108 -8.88 12.20 -11.79
C THR A 108 -7.77 13.15 -12.24
N GLY A 109 -6.69 12.64 -12.85
CA GLY A 109 -5.57 13.46 -13.29
C GLY A 109 -4.79 14.15 -12.16
N ILE A 110 -4.85 13.61 -10.93
CA ILE A 110 -4.19 14.20 -9.77
C ILE A 110 -2.67 14.16 -9.96
N THR A 111 -2.05 15.33 -9.79
CA THR A 111 -0.60 15.50 -9.83
C THR A 111 0.00 15.59 -8.42
N PRO A 112 1.22 15.11 -8.22
CA PRO A 112 1.88 15.19 -6.92
C PRO A 112 2.12 16.64 -6.50
N HIS A 113 1.68 17.00 -5.30
CA HIS A 113 1.98 18.28 -4.67
C HIS A 113 2.87 18.06 -3.44
N ALA A 114 3.82 19.00 -3.21
CA ALA A 114 4.70 18.93 -2.06
C ALA A 114 3.90 18.97 -0.75
N GLY A 115 4.21 18.05 0.16
CA GLY A 115 3.58 17.99 1.48
C GLY A 115 2.26 17.24 1.57
N VAL A 116 1.67 16.80 0.45
CA VAL A 116 0.41 16.04 0.43
C VAL A 116 0.56 14.76 -0.39
N THR A 117 0.17 13.61 0.16
CA THR A 117 0.23 12.36 -0.57
C THR A 117 -0.84 12.29 -1.66
N ILE A 118 -0.54 11.62 -2.78
CA ILE A 118 -1.53 11.41 -3.87
C ILE A 118 -2.78 10.73 -3.32
N LEU A 119 -2.63 9.76 -2.43
CA LEU A 119 -3.74 9.04 -1.81
C LEU A 119 -4.66 9.97 -1.00
N SER A 120 -4.08 10.95 -0.29
CA SER A 120 -4.84 11.95 0.45
C SER A 120 -5.59 12.92 -0.48
N GLN A 121 -4.94 13.36 -1.55
CA GLN A 121 -5.58 14.22 -2.57
C GLN A 121 -6.76 13.51 -3.21
N MET A 122 -6.56 12.26 -3.64
CA MET A 122 -7.59 11.42 -4.24
C MET A 122 -8.77 11.19 -3.27
N ALA A 123 -8.49 10.90 -1.99
CA ALA A 123 -9.53 10.73 -0.99
C ALA A 123 -10.35 12.01 -0.79
N ARG A 124 -9.71 13.17 -0.80
CA ARG A 124 -10.40 14.47 -0.69
C ARG A 124 -11.26 14.77 -1.92
N GLU A 125 -10.78 14.45 -3.10
CA GLU A 125 -11.51 14.63 -4.35
C GLU A 125 -12.76 13.73 -4.40
N ILE A 126 -12.60 12.46 -4.07
CA ILE A 126 -13.69 11.47 -4.10
C ILE A 126 -14.74 11.72 -3.01
N LEU A 127 -14.31 11.99 -1.78
CA LEU A 127 -15.22 12.14 -0.64
C LEU A 127 -15.87 13.53 -0.57
N GLY A 128 -15.29 14.50 -1.28
CA GLY A 128 -15.77 15.88 -1.31
C GLY A 128 -15.55 16.63 0.00
N GLN A 129 -16.06 17.86 0.03
CA GLN A 129 -15.92 18.78 1.18
C GLN A 129 -17.16 18.84 2.07
N SER A 130 -18.14 17.97 1.86
CA SER A 130 -19.33 17.90 2.72
C SER A 130 -18.92 17.49 4.14
N TRP A 131 -19.76 17.75 5.13
CA TRP A 131 -19.50 17.37 6.52
C TRP A 131 -19.24 15.86 6.67
N ILE A 132 -20.09 15.04 6.04
CA ILE A 132 -19.92 13.57 6.00
C ILE A 132 -18.61 13.18 5.27
N GLY A 133 -18.34 13.80 4.11
CA GLY A 133 -17.11 13.56 3.37
C GLY A 133 -15.85 13.90 4.16
N SER A 134 -15.89 14.96 4.94
CA SER A 134 -14.78 15.34 5.82
C SER A 134 -14.55 14.33 6.95
N ILE A 135 -15.60 13.82 7.57
CA ILE A 135 -15.47 12.76 8.59
C ILE A 135 -14.86 11.51 7.98
N LEU A 136 -15.36 11.04 6.84
CA LEU A 136 -14.83 9.87 6.14
C LEU A 136 -13.37 10.07 5.71
N PHE A 137 -13.01 11.27 5.28
CA PHE A 137 -11.64 11.62 4.95
C PHE A 137 -10.71 11.50 6.17
N TYR A 138 -11.09 12.03 7.33
CA TYR A 138 -10.28 11.91 8.54
C TYR A 138 -10.17 10.47 9.05
N VAL A 139 -11.24 9.68 8.96
CA VAL A 139 -11.20 8.25 9.28
C VAL A 139 -10.23 7.53 8.36
N PHE A 140 -10.26 7.82 7.06
CA PHE A 140 -9.33 7.26 6.09
C PHE A 140 -7.87 7.68 6.38
N GLN A 141 -7.61 8.95 6.65
CA GLN A 141 -6.28 9.46 6.99
C GLN A 141 -5.75 8.82 8.28
N PHE A 142 -6.60 8.68 9.29
CA PHE A 142 -6.25 8.00 10.54
C PHE A 142 -5.90 6.53 10.30
N SER A 143 -6.68 5.82 9.49
CA SER A 143 -6.39 4.42 9.13
C SER A 143 -5.06 4.28 8.38
N THR A 144 -4.76 5.22 7.49
CA THR A 144 -3.49 5.28 6.75
C THR A 144 -2.30 5.51 7.69
N ALA A 145 -2.43 6.43 8.64
CA ALA A 145 -1.40 6.68 9.64
C ALA A 145 -1.17 5.45 10.53
N MET A 146 -2.25 4.79 10.95
CA MET A 146 -2.15 3.58 11.77
C MET A 146 -1.48 2.42 11.03
N ILE A 147 -1.79 2.19 9.76
CA ILE A 147 -1.14 1.12 8.99
C ILE A 147 0.35 1.39 8.77
N LEU A 148 0.74 2.65 8.59
CA LEU A 148 2.15 3.03 8.51
C LEU A 148 2.89 2.78 9.83
N ALA A 149 2.26 3.06 10.97
CA ALA A 149 2.82 2.75 12.29
C ALA A 149 2.99 1.24 12.48
N VAL A 150 2.02 0.43 12.06
CA VAL A 150 2.11 -1.04 12.07
C VAL A 150 3.25 -1.53 11.17
N ALA A 151 3.38 -0.96 9.98
CA ALA A 151 4.45 -1.30 9.04
C ALA A 151 5.84 -0.98 9.62
N ALA A 152 6.00 0.18 10.24
CA ALA A 152 7.23 0.56 10.94
C ALA A 152 7.56 -0.42 12.07
N ASN A 153 6.58 -0.78 12.91
CA ASN A 153 6.76 -1.77 13.98
C ASN A 153 7.21 -3.15 13.46
N THR A 154 6.71 -3.54 12.28
CA THR A 154 7.12 -4.79 11.63
C THR A 154 8.60 -4.75 11.23
N GLY A 155 9.09 -3.62 10.73
CA GLY A 155 10.50 -3.40 10.43
C GLY A 155 11.40 -3.60 11.67
N PHE A 156 11.02 -3.02 12.80
CA PHE A 156 11.74 -3.18 14.07
C PHE A 156 11.75 -4.62 14.57
N SER A 157 10.70 -5.38 14.34
CA SER A 157 10.60 -6.78 14.77
C SER A 157 11.35 -7.74 13.84
N ALA A 158 11.34 -7.49 12.54
CA ALA A 158 11.94 -8.37 11.54
C ALA A 158 13.45 -8.20 11.42
N PHE A 159 13.96 -6.97 11.60
CA PHE A 159 15.38 -6.65 11.43
C PHE A 159 16.30 -7.47 12.35
N PRO A 160 16.05 -7.60 13.66
CA PRO A 160 16.92 -8.42 14.54
C PRO A 160 16.97 -9.88 14.12
N MET A 161 15.83 -10.46 13.71
CA MET A 161 15.75 -11.85 13.27
C MET A 161 16.53 -12.09 11.97
N LEU A 162 16.40 -11.15 11.02
CA LEU A 162 17.13 -11.20 9.75
C LEU A 162 18.64 -11.05 9.99
N SER A 163 19.04 -10.07 10.82
CA SER A 163 20.44 -9.80 11.16
C SER A 163 21.09 -11.00 11.85
N PHE A 164 20.39 -11.66 12.76
CA PHE A 164 20.84 -12.89 13.40
C PHE A 164 21.08 -14.01 12.38
N ASN A 165 20.12 -14.24 11.45
CA ASN A 165 20.26 -15.26 10.42
C ASN A 165 21.43 -14.97 9.47
N MET A 166 21.64 -13.70 9.09
CA MET A 166 22.76 -13.29 8.27
C MET A 166 24.09 -13.44 8.99
N ALA A 167 24.17 -13.09 10.28
CA ALA A 167 25.36 -13.28 11.09
C ALA A 167 25.69 -14.77 11.27
N LYS A 168 24.69 -15.63 11.46
CA LYS A 168 24.86 -17.09 11.51
C LYS A 168 25.47 -17.66 10.22
N ASN A 169 25.12 -17.08 9.08
CA ASN A 169 25.65 -17.44 7.77
C ASN A 169 26.93 -16.67 7.38
N LYS A 170 27.55 -15.94 8.33
CA LYS A 170 28.78 -15.15 8.14
C LYS A 170 28.68 -13.97 7.15
N TYR A 171 27.47 -13.48 6.86
CA TYR A 171 27.24 -12.30 6.03
C TYR A 171 27.18 -11.00 6.83
N MET A 172 27.09 -11.09 8.17
CA MET A 172 27.09 -9.94 9.09
C MET A 172 28.08 -10.15 10.25
N PRO A 173 28.53 -9.05 10.90
CA PRO A 173 29.44 -9.13 12.06
C PRO A 173 28.87 -9.99 13.19
N HIS A 174 29.76 -10.64 13.93
CA HIS A 174 29.45 -11.59 15.01
C HIS A 174 28.63 -10.97 16.15
N MET A 175 28.70 -9.65 16.32
CA MET A 175 27.91 -8.91 17.31
C MET A 175 26.38 -9.11 17.21
N TYR A 176 25.88 -9.48 16.05
CA TYR A 176 24.44 -9.76 15.84
C TYR A 176 24.04 -11.19 16.22
N LEU A 177 24.98 -12.04 16.66
CA LEU A 177 24.69 -13.36 17.22
C LEU A 177 24.41 -13.31 18.72
N GLU A 178 24.84 -12.25 19.40
CA GLU A 178 24.61 -12.05 20.82
C GLU A 178 23.23 -11.43 21.04
N LYS A 179 22.48 -12.02 22.01
CA LYS A 179 21.15 -11.51 22.39
C LYS A 179 21.30 -10.35 23.34
#